data_060918e4dbedfa2ef16158c60c3747e8
#
_entry.id   060918e4dbedfa2ef16158c60c3747e8
#
_cell.length_a   1.000
_cell.length_b   1.000
_cell.length_c   1.000
_cell.angle_alpha   90.00
_cell.angle_beta   90.00
_cell.angle_gamma   90.00
#
_symmetry.space_group_name_H-M   'P 1'
#
loop_
_entity.id
_entity.type
_entity.pdbx_description
1 polymer ?
#
loop_
_entity_poly.entity_id
_entity_poly.type
_entity_poly.pdbx_seq_one_letter_code
_entity_poly.pdbx_strand_id
1 'polypeptide(L)'
;TGVQTCALPIFGRGLYYGSYKAPREMVWLLGVVIFLLMMAAAFMGYVLPWGQMSFWGAQVITGFFSAIPLVGETIRVWLLGGFAPDNATLNRFFSLHYLLPFVIAGVIILHIWALHIPGSNNPTGVDVKGEQDTVPFHPYYTAKDGVGVAVFFLIFALLIFFSPNLLGHPDNYIEARSEEHTSELQSRFGISYAVF
;
A
#
# COMPACT_ATOMS: atom_id res chain seq x y z
N THR A 1 5.05 -5.35 -2.82
CA THR A 1 4.65 -6.69 -3.26
C THR A 1 3.93 -7.47 -2.17
N GLY A 2 4.39 -7.52 -0.92
CA GLY A 2 3.71 -8.24 0.15
C GLY A 2 2.32 -7.69 0.51
N VAL A 3 2.14 -6.38 0.49
CA VAL A 3 0.84 -5.71 0.75
C VAL A 3 -0.17 -6.04 -0.35
N GLN A 4 0.24 -6.11 -1.60
CA GLN A 4 -0.63 -6.48 -2.72
C GLN A 4 -1.10 -7.92 -2.63
N THR A 5 -0.25 -8.83 -2.17
CA THR A 5 -0.59 -10.26 -2.04
C THR A 5 -1.64 -10.51 -0.95
N CYS A 6 -1.65 -9.72 0.13
CA CYS A 6 -2.68 -9.81 1.17
C CYS A 6 -3.98 -9.06 0.79
N ALA A 7 -3.88 -7.93 0.08
CA ALA A 7 -5.04 -7.16 -0.33
C ALA A 7 -5.89 -7.90 -1.38
N LEU A 8 -5.26 -8.56 -2.36
CA LEU A 8 -5.97 -9.31 -3.41
C LEU A 8 -6.96 -10.35 -2.88
N PRO A 9 -6.61 -11.25 -1.93
CA PRO A 9 -7.56 -12.19 -1.35
C PRO A 9 -8.72 -11.51 -0.62
N ILE A 10 -8.47 -10.42 0.09
CA ILE A 10 -9.50 -9.69 0.84
C ILE A 10 -10.50 -9.04 -0.13
N PHE A 11 -10.00 -8.31 -1.15
CA PHE A 11 -10.85 -7.72 -2.17
C PHE A 11 -11.53 -8.78 -3.04
N GLY A 12 -10.79 -9.79 -3.47
CA GLY A 12 -11.33 -10.90 -4.27
C GLY A 12 -12.43 -11.65 -3.55
N ARG A 13 -12.28 -11.91 -2.25
CA ARG A 13 -13.31 -12.51 -1.41
C ARG A 13 -14.55 -11.62 -1.31
N GLY A 14 -14.36 -10.32 -1.09
CA GLY A 14 -15.45 -9.35 -1.02
C GLY A 14 -16.26 -9.28 -2.31
N LEU A 15 -15.59 -9.31 -3.46
CA LEU A 15 -16.21 -9.36 -4.78
C LEU A 15 -16.93 -10.69 -5.04
N TYR A 16 -16.27 -11.81 -4.77
CA TYR A 16 -16.80 -13.15 -5.01
C TYR A 16 -18.10 -13.42 -4.23
N TYR A 17 -18.13 -13.07 -2.94
CA TYR A 17 -19.30 -13.28 -2.08
C TYR A 17 -20.29 -12.11 -2.07
N GLY A 18 -20.05 -11.08 -2.86
CA GLY A 18 -20.93 -9.91 -2.89
C GLY A 18 -20.97 -9.12 -1.57
N SER A 19 -19.93 -9.22 -0.75
CA SER A 19 -19.86 -8.57 0.58
C SER A 19 -19.77 -7.04 0.51
N TYR A 20 -19.61 -6.48 -0.68
CA TYR A 20 -19.62 -5.03 -0.94
C TYR A 20 -21.03 -4.45 -1.13
N LYS A 21 -22.05 -5.31 -1.25
CA LYS A 21 -23.45 -4.89 -1.44
C LYS A 21 -24.10 -4.46 -0.13
N ALA A 22 -25.26 -3.80 -0.27
CA ALA A 22 -26.06 -3.40 0.88
C ALA A 22 -26.21 -4.55 1.92
N PRO A 23 -26.10 -4.25 3.20
CA PRO A 23 -25.88 -2.96 3.85
C PRO A 23 -24.39 -2.66 4.17
N ARG A 24 -23.43 -3.23 3.41
CA ARG A 24 -21.97 -3.21 3.73
C ARG A 24 -21.14 -2.32 2.82
N GLU A 25 -21.77 -1.42 2.07
CA GLU A 25 -21.10 -0.51 1.14
C GLU A 25 -20.04 0.35 1.84
N MET A 26 -20.36 0.86 3.04
CA MET A 26 -19.42 1.69 3.80
C MET A 26 -18.19 0.91 4.25
N VAL A 27 -18.36 -0.36 4.62
CA VAL A 27 -17.22 -1.23 4.95
C VAL A 27 -16.33 -1.40 3.74
N TRP A 28 -16.91 -1.64 2.57
CA TRP A 28 -16.17 -1.78 1.32
C TRP A 28 -15.43 -0.49 0.94
N LEU A 29 -16.11 0.66 0.96
CA LEU A 29 -15.52 1.95 0.62
C LEU A 29 -14.33 2.30 1.53
N LEU A 30 -14.49 2.14 2.85
CA LEU A 30 -13.40 2.37 3.79
C LEU A 30 -12.23 1.41 3.54
N GLY A 31 -12.51 0.15 3.20
CA GLY A 31 -11.48 -0.81 2.79
C GLY A 31 -10.71 -0.38 1.55
N VAL A 32 -11.40 0.16 0.53
CA VAL A 32 -10.75 0.72 -0.67
C VAL A 32 -9.89 1.92 -0.32
N VAL A 33 -10.36 2.82 0.55
CA VAL A 33 -9.57 3.98 1.02
C VAL A 33 -8.32 3.52 1.74
N ILE A 34 -8.41 2.54 2.65
CA ILE A 34 -7.24 1.97 3.33
C ILE A 34 -6.25 1.41 2.31
N PHE A 35 -6.72 0.67 1.32
CA PHE A 35 -5.86 0.10 0.28
C PHE A 35 -5.09 1.16 -0.50
N LEU A 36 -5.78 2.22 -0.94
CA LEU A 36 -5.14 3.33 -1.66
C LEU A 36 -4.14 4.09 -0.79
N LEU A 37 -4.46 4.35 0.47
CA LEU A 37 -3.56 5.00 1.41
C LEU A 37 -2.32 4.13 1.69
N MET A 38 -2.48 2.80 1.80
CA MET A 38 -1.36 1.87 1.96
C MET A 38 -0.44 1.86 0.74
N MET A 39 -1.01 1.88 -0.48
CA MET A 39 -0.22 1.99 -1.71
C MET A 39 0.57 3.30 -1.75
N ALA A 40 -0.06 4.42 -1.41
CA ALA A 40 0.59 5.72 -1.33
C ALA A 40 1.70 5.74 -0.27
N ALA A 41 1.45 5.20 0.93
CA ALA A 41 2.44 5.11 1.98
C ALA A 41 3.64 4.24 1.57
N ALA A 42 3.40 3.07 0.96
CA ALA A 42 4.45 2.18 0.49
C ALA A 42 5.30 2.84 -0.61
N PHE A 43 4.67 3.50 -1.57
CA PHE A 43 5.37 4.21 -2.64
C PHE A 43 6.26 5.33 -2.09
N MET A 44 5.69 6.21 -1.26
CA MET A 44 6.46 7.31 -0.67
C MET A 44 7.62 6.80 0.19
N GLY A 45 7.39 5.72 0.97
CA GLY A 45 8.43 5.09 1.78
C GLY A 45 9.57 4.51 0.95
N TYR A 46 9.27 3.93 -0.21
CA TYR A 46 10.29 3.40 -1.11
C TYR A 46 11.17 4.48 -1.74
N VAL A 47 10.66 5.69 -1.89
CA VAL A 47 11.44 6.83 -2.41
C VAL A 47 12.44 7.37 -1.39
N LEU A 48 12.18 7.23 -0.09
CA LEU A 48 12.99 7.83 0.98
C LEU A 48 14.46 7.38 1.04
N PRO A 49 14.83 6.12 0.76
CA PRO A 49 16.24 5.71 0.73
C PRO A 49 17.09 6.47 -0.28
N TRP A 50 16.48 7.11 -1.27
CA TRP A 50 17.09 7.97 -2.26
C TRP A 50 18.22 7.28 -3.06
N GLY A 51 18.09 6.00 -3.30
CA GLY A 51 18.94 5.25 -4.21
C GLY A 51 18.46 5.32 -5.66
N GLN A 52 19.19 4.70 -6.58
CA GLN A 52 18.84 4.69 -8.01
C GLN A 52 17.44 4.14 -8.27
N MET A 53 17.05 3.03 -7.62
CA MET A 53 15.71 2.46 -7.78
C MET A 53 14.63 3.38 -7.21
N SER A 54 14.91 4.07 -6.10
CA SER A 54 13.99 5.04 -5.50
C SER A 54 13.73 6.21 -6.42
N PHE A 55 14.81 6.79 -6.99
CA PHE A 55 14.73 7.94 -7.89
C PHE A 55 13.96 7.61 -9.18
N TRP A 56 14.35 6.54 -9.85
CA TRP A 56 13.70 6.14 -11.10
C TRP A 56 12.29 5.63 -10.89
N GLY A 57 12.04 4.96 -9.78
CA GLY A 57 10.68 4.60 -9.36
C GLY A 57 9.79 5.81 -9.15
N ALA A 58 10.29 6.86 -8.48
CA ALA A 58 9.57 8.12 -8.32
C ALA A 58 9.28 8.79 -9.68
N GLN A 59 10.28 8.82 -10.57
CA GLN A 59 10.13 9.41 -11.90
C GLN A 59 9.06 8.70 -12.74
N VAL A 60 9.07 7.36 -12.76
CA VAL A 60 8.12 6.56 -13.53
C VAL A 60 6.70 6.67 -12.95
N ILE A 61 6.54 6.46 -11.64
CA ILE A 61 5.21 6.47 -11.01
C ILE A 61 4.56 7.85 -11.09
N THR A 62 5.33 8.91 -10.84
CA THR A 62 4.78 10.27 -10.99
C THR A 62 4.52 10.63 -12.45
N GLY A 63 5.27 10.04 -13.38
CA GLY A 63 5.04 10.18 -14.82
C GLY A 63 3.66 9.72 -15.28
N PHE A 64 3.03 8.74 -14.61
CA PHE A 64 1.66 8.33 -14.95
C PHE A 64 0.63 9.46 -14.78
N PHE A 65 0.87 10.40 -13.89
CA PHE A 65 -0.03 11.56 -13.75
C PHE A 65 -0.02 12.44 -14.99
N SER A 66 1.10 12.53 -15.72
CA SER A 66 1.20 13.31 -16.96
C SER A 66 0.25 12.81 -18.08
N ALA A 67 -0.20 11.55 -17.99
CA ALA A 67 -1.18 10.99 -18.93
C ALA A 67 -2.59 11.57 -18.77
N ILE A 68 -2.87 12.31 -17.68
CA ILE A 68 -4.17 12.95 -17.45
C ILE A 68 -4.26 14.19 -18.35
N PRO A 69 -5.23 14.26 -19.27
CA PRO A 69 -5.36 15.41 -20.16
C PRO A 69 -5.53 16.73 -19.39
N LEU A 70 -4.93 17.79 -19.88
CA LEU A 70 -5.03 19.18 -19.42
C LEU A 70 -4.33 19.48 -18.08
N VAL A 71 -4.43 18.60 -17.08
CA VAL A 71 -3.96 18.88 -15.71
C VAL A 71 -2.81 17.97 -15.25
N GLY A 72 -2.50 16.93 -16.00
CA GLY A 72 -1.58 15.87 -15.57
C GLY A 72 -0.19 16.38 -15.25
N GLU A 73 0.39 17.19 -16.11
CA GLU A 73 1.72 17.75 -15.87
C GLU A 73 1.74 18.72 -14.69
N THR A 74 0.69 19.50 -14.51
CA THR A 74 0.54 20.39 -13.34
C THR A 74 0.50 19.58 -12.05
N ILE A 75 -0.24 18.46 -12.04
CA ILE A 75 -0.31 17.56 -10.88
C ILE A 75 1.07 16.94 -10.61
N ARG A 76 1.77 16.48 -11.65
CA ARG A 76 3.11 15.90 -11.53
C ARG A 76 4.10 16.88 -10.93
N VAL A 77 4.18 18.09 -11.50
CA VAL A 77 5.08 19.15 -11.00
C VAL A 77 4.73 19.56 -9.57
N TRP A 78 3.43 19.65 -9.26
CA TRP A 78 2.98 19.93 -7.88
C TRP A 78 3.38 18.80 -6.93
N LEU A 79 3.22 17.55 -7.31
CA LEU A 79 3.56 16.39 -6.47
C LEU A 79 5.06 16.31 -6.22
N LEU A 80 5.88 16.47 -7.26
CA LEU A 80 7.34 16.44 -7.15
C LEU A 80 7.92 17.69 -6.48
N GLY A 81 7.28 18.84 -6.65
CA GLY A 81 7.81 20.14 -6.23
C GLY A 81 8.82 20.73 -7.21
N GLY A 82 8.87 20.19 -8.43
CA GLY A 82 9.75 20.55 -9.52
C GLY A 82 9.51 19.69 -10.75
N PHE A 83 10.32 19.84 -11.78
CA PHE A 83 10.18 19.09 -13.02
C PHE A 83 10.77 17.66 -12.93
N ALA A 84 11.58 17.39 -11.92
CA ALA A 84 12.18 16.09 -11.63
C ALA A 84 12.16 15.81 -10.13
N PRO A 85 12.27 14.52 -9.70
CA PRO A 85 12.47 14.20 -8.29
C PRO A 85 13.73 14.88 -7.75
N ASP A 86 13.60 15.59 -6.63
CA ASP A 86 14.68 16.33 -5.99
C ASP A 86 14.40 16.46 -4.49
N ASN A 87 15.17 17.22 -3.78
CA ASN A 87 15.04 17.49 -2.34
C ASN A 87 13.62 17.92 -1.96
N ALA A 88 12.94 18.71 -2.80
CA ALA A 88 11.54 19.09 -2.59
C ALA A 88 10.61 17.89 -2.55
N THR A 89 10.81 16.92 -3.45
CA THR A 89 10.07 15.65 -3.48
C THR A 89 10.32 14.85 -2.22
N LEU A 90 11.58 14.72 -1.82
CA LEU A 90 12.00 13.94 -0.67
C LEU A 90 11.38 14.47 0.64
N ASN A 91 11.42 15.80 0.84
CA ASN A 91 10.82 16.42 2.01
C ASN A 91 9.31 16.25 2.09
N ARG A 92 8.61 16.40 0.96
CA ARG A 92 7.16 16.19 0.89
C ARG A 92 6.78 14.73 1.15
N PHE A 93 7.49 13.80 0.53
CA PHE A 93 7.23 12.38 0.70
C PHE A 93 7.57 11.89 2.11
N PHE A 94 8.60 12.42 2.72
CA PHE A 94 8.91 12.13 4.12
C PHE A 94 7.77 12.59 5.05
N SER A 95 7.31 13.83 4.90
CA SER A 95 6.23 14.36 5.74
C SER A 95 4.93 13.59 5.58
N LEU A 96 4.56 13.26 4.32
CA LEU A 96 3.37 12.48 4.04
C LEU A 96 3.51 11.02 4.49
N HIS A 97 4.66 10.40 4.28
CA HIS A 97 4.91 9.02 4.72
C HIS A 97 4.84 8.89 6.24
N TYR A 98 5.31 9.90 6.97
CA TYR A 98 5.17 9.95 8.43
C TYR A 98 3.70 10.10 8.87
N LEU A 99 2.91 10.94 8.19
CA LEU A 99 1.51 11.22 8.54
C LEU A 99 0.57 10.07 8.18
N LEU A 100 0.76 9.46 7.00
CA LEU A 100 -0.19 8.47 6.45
C LEU A 100 -0.48 7.27 7.35
N PRO A 101 0.48 6.66 8.07
CA PRO A 101 0.19 5.57 8.99
C PRO A 101 -0.84 5.93 10.06
N PHE A 102 -0.83 7.15 10.58
CA PHE A 102 -1.80 7.61 11.56
C PHE A 102 -3.19 7.81 10.93
N VAL A 103 -3.24 8.34 9.71
CA VAL A 103 -4.50 8.44 8.94
C VAL A 103 -5.05 7.04 8.66
N ILE A 104 -4.21 6.10 8.22
CA ILE A 104 -4.61 4.70 8.00
C ILE A 104 -5.16 4.08 9.28
N ALA A 105 -4.50 4.27 10.42
CA ALA A 105 -4.99 3.77 11.71
C ALA A 105 -6.38 4.33 12.06
N GLY A 106 -6.60 5.62 11.83
CA GLY A 106 -7.91 6.24 12.00
C GLY A 106 -8.99 5.64 11.08
N VAL A 107 -8.66 5.44 9.82
CA VAL A 107 -9.58 4.83 8.85
C VAL A 107 -9.84 3.35 9.17
N ILE A 108 -8.87 2.61 9.70
CA ILE A 108 -9.05 1.22 10.18
C ILE A 108 -10.06 1.19 11.32
N ILE A 109 -9.99 2.11 12.29
CA ILE A 109 -10.99 2.21 13.38
C ILE A 109 -12.39 2.41 12.80
N LEU A 110 -12.53 3.33 11.84
CA LEU A 110 -13.81 3.57 11.16
C LEU A 110 -14.28 2.34 10.36
N HIS A 111 -13.37 1.62 9.73
CA HIS A 111 -13.67 0.40 8.96
C HIS A 111 -14.23 -0.71 9.85
N ILE A 112 -13.61 -0.93 11.01
CA ILE A 112 -14.07 -1.91 12.00
C ILE A 112 -15.41 -1.47 12.62
N TRP A 113 -15.55 -0.19 12.95
CA TRP A 113 -16.82 0.36 13.44
C TRP A 113 -17.95 0.17 12.41
N ALA A 114 -17.71 0.49 11.14
CA ALA A 114 -18.68 0.30 10.07
C ALA A 114 -19.08 -1.18 9.89
N LEU A 115 -18.16 -2.12 10.12
CA LEU A 115 -18.44 -3.56 10.10
C LEU A 115 -19.41 -3.97 11.22
N HIS A 116 -19.29 -3.36 12.40
CA HIS A 116 -20.12 -3.72 13.57
C HIS A 116 -21.55 -3.24 13.44
N ILE A 117 -21.86 -2.31 12.53
CA ILE A 117 -23.24 -1.83 12.30
C ILE A 117 -24.10 -2.93 11.66
N PRO A 118 -23.78 -3.45 10.46
CA PRO A 118 -24.53 -4.52 9.81
C PRO A 118 -24.11 -5.93 10.26
N GLY A 119 -22.97 -6.07 10.91
CA GLY A 119 -22.35 -7.36 11.24
C GLY A 119 -21.71 -8.09 10.07
N SER A 120 -21.22 -9.29 10.34
CA SER A 120 -20.54 -10.13 9.36
C SER A 120 -21.48 -10.61 8.25
N ASN A 121 -20.95 -10.80 7.04
CA ASN A 121 -21.69 -11.45 5.96
C ASN A 121 -21.84 -12.96 6.24
N ASN A 122 -22.92 -13.54 5.74
CA ASN A 122 -23.13 -15.00 5.72
C ASN A 122 -22.96 -15.53 4.28
N PRO A 123 -21.74 -15.80 3.83
CA PRO A 123 -21.44 -16.14 2.42
C PRO A 123 -21.99 -17.50 2.02
N THR A 124 -22.18 -18.42 2.96
CA THR A 124 -22.70 -19.78 2.71
C THR A 124 -24.22 -19.86 2.70
N GLY A 125 -24.92 -18.82 3.20
CA GLY A 125 -26.37 -18.78 3.30
C GLY A 125 -26.95 -19.78 4.31
N VAL A 126 -26.12 -20.38 5.16
CA VAL A 126 -26.58 -21.29 6.21
C VAL A 126 -27.01 -20.48 7.42
N ASP A 127 -28.30 -20.53 7.74
CA ASP A 127 -28.85 -19.79 8.87
C ASP A 127 -28.41 -20.39 10.21
N VAL A 128 -28.09 -19.51 11.14
CA VAL A 128 -27.80 -19.87 12.54
C VAL A 128 -29.13 -20.20 13.23
N LYS A 129 -29.28 -21.45 13.69
CA LYS A 129 -30.53 -21.93 14.31
C LYS A 129 -30.50 -21.94 15.84
N GLY A 130 -29.31 -21.86 16.43
CA GLY A 130 -29.16 -21.85 17.89
C GLY A 130 -27.71 -21.61 18.32
N GLU A 131 -27.51 -21.58 19.64
CA GLU A 131 -26.19 -21.33 20.22
C GLU A 131 -25.15 -22.37 19.82
N GLN A 132 -25.55 -23.61 19.54
CA GLN A 132 -24.69 -24.68 19.07
C GLN A 132 -24.05 -24.41 17.70
N ASP A 133 -24.64 -23.50 16.91
CA ASP A 133 -24.14 -23.10 15.59
C ASP A 133 -23.19 -21.90 15.67
N THR A 134 -22.89 -21.43 16.87
CA THR A 134 -22.06 -20.26 17.12
C THR A 134 -20.84 -20.60 17.95
N VAL A 135 -19.79 -19.84 17.77
CA VAL A 135 -18.58 -19.89 18.61
C VAL A 135 -18.40 -18.51 19.24
N PRO A 136 -18.14 -18.41 20.55
CA PRO A 136 -17.97 -17.13 21.21
C PRO A 136 -16.74 -16.39 20.63
N PHE A 137 -16.93 -15.09 20.36
CA PHE A 137 -15.84 -14.26 19.88
C PHE A 137 -14.69 -14.21 20.90
N HIS A 138 -15.03 -13.96 22.17
CA HIS A 138 -14.08 -13.99 23.27
C HIS A 138 -14.36 -15.21 24.17
N PRO A 139 -13.35 -16.00 24.55
CA PRO A 139 -11.91 -15.83 24.26
C PRO A 139 -11.40 -16.48 22.97
N TYR A 140 -12.26 -17.27 22.24
CA TYR A 140 -11.79 -18.13 21.15
C TYR A 140 -11.16 -17.34 19.99
N TYR A 141 -11.91 -16.45 19.34
CA TYR A 141 -11.39 -15.67 18.22
C TYR A 141 -10.39 -14.60 18.66
N THR A 142 -10.57 -14.01 19.83
CA THR A 142 -9.62 -13.05 20.38
C THR A 142 -8.23 -13.68 20.58
N ALA A 143 -8.17 -14.91 21.12
CA ALA A 143 -6.91 -15.62 21.27
C ALA A 143 -6.30 -16.01 19.91
N LYS A 144 -7.13 -16.48 18.98
CA LYS A 144 -6.71 -16.88 17.64
C LYS A 144 -6.17 -15.69 16.83
N ASP A 145 -6.84 -14.55 16.86
CA ASP A 145 -6.37 -13.32 16.23
C ASP A 145 -5.07 -12.82 16.89
N GLY A 146 -4.98 -12.91 18.23
CA GLY A 146 -3.78 -12.56 18.99
C GLY A 146 -2.55 -13.37 18.56
N VAL A 147 -2.73 -14.67 18.30
CA VAL A 147 -1.63 -15.52 17.77
C VAL A 147 -1.21 -15.05 16.38
N GLY A 148 -2.18 -14.74 15.49
CA GLY A 148 -1.89 -14.22 14.15
C GLY A 148 -1.09 -12.91 14.20
N VAL A 149 -1.51 -11.99 15.06
CA VAL A 149 -0.82 -10.70 15.28
C VAL A 149 0.60 -10.93 15.85
N ALA A 150 0.76 -11.82 16.81
CA ALA A 150 2.07 -12.13 17.41
C ALA A 150 3.04 -12.74 16.38
N VAL A 151 2.56 -13.67 15.55
CA VAL A 151 3.38 -14.28 14.47
C VAL A 151 3.77 -13.22 13.44
N PHE A 152 2.84 -12.33 13.04
CA PHE A 152 3.16 -11.23 12.14
C PHE A 152 4.26 -10.32 12.71
N PHE A 153 4.12 -9.87 13.95
CA PHE A 153 5.15 -9.02 14.57
C PHE A 153 6.48 -9.73 14.79
N LEU A 154 6.47 -11.03 15.06
CA LEU A 154 7.70 -11.82 15.17
C LEU A 154 8.45 -11.84 13.83
N ILE A 155 7.77 -12.18 12.72
CA ILE A 155 8.38 -12.20 11.38
C ILE A 155 8.87 -10.79 11.00
N PHE A 156 8.06 -9.77 11.26
CA PHE A 156 8.39 -8.37 10.99
C PHE A 156 9.65 -7.94 11.77
N ALA A 157 9.72 -8.26 13.06
CA ALA A 157 10.88 -7.96 13.88
C ALA A 157 12.14 -8.70 13.40
N LEU A 158 12.02 -9.97 13.04
CA LEU A 158 13.14 -10.75 12.48
C LEU A 158 13.68 -10.12 11.19
N LEU A 159 12.81 -9.67 10.30
CA LEU A 159 13.23 -8.99 9.07
C LEU A 159 13.93 -7.67 9.37
N ILE A 160 13.37 -6.83 10.23
CA ILE A 160 13.91 -5.49 10.51
C ILE A 160 15.24 -5.57 11.28
N PHE A 161 15.32 -6.40 12.31
CA PHE A 161 16.47 -6.37 13.20
C PHE A 161 17.60 -7.31 12.76
N PHE A 162 17.31 -8.40 12.05
CA PHE A 162 18.30 -9.39 11.66
C PHE A 162 18.60 -9.44 10.15
N SER A 163 17.67 -8.99 9.31
CA SER A 163 17.84 -9.06 7.86
C SER A 163 17.23 -7.84 7.14
N PRO A 164 17.59 -6.60 7.51
CA PRO A 164 16.93 -5.39 6.99
C PRO A 164 17.09 -5.22 5.46
N ASN A 165 18.14 -5.81 4.90
CA ASN A 165 18.48 -5.68 3.48
C ASN A 165 17.97 -6.86 2.63
N LEU A 166 17.34 -7.87 3.23
CA LEU A 166 16.90 -9.09 2.53
C LEU A 166 15.95 -8.79 1.36
N LEU A 167 15.08 -7.79 1.52
CA LEU A 167 14.11 -7.38 0.51
C LEU A 167 14.56 -6.16 -0.31
N GLY A 168 15.77 -5.65 -0.05
CA GLY A 168 16.34 -4.50 -0.74
C GLY A 168 16.93 -4.87 -2.10
N HIS A 169 16.84 -3.96 -3.08
CA HIS A 169 17.53 -4.10 -4.35
C HIS A 169 18.94 -3.50 -4.24
N PRO A 170 19.99 -4.16 -4.76
CA PRO A 170 21.37 -3.67 -4.67
C PRO A 170 21.56 -2.24 -5.20
N ASP A 171 20.91 -1.89 -6.30
CA ASP A 171 21.03 -0.57 -6.91
C ASP A 171 20.47 0.56 -6.03
N ASN A 172 19.71 0.24 -4.98
CA ASN A 172 19.21 1.24 -4.04
C ASN A 172 20.26 1.67 -3.01
N TYR A 173 21.42 1.02 -2.98
CA TYR A 173 22.62 1.47 -2.24
C TYR A 173 23.54 2.38 -3.09
N ILE A 174 23.24 2.54 -4.38
CA ILE A 174 23.90 3.49 -5.26
C ILE A 174 23.14 4.81 -5.15
N GLU A 175 23.84 5.90 -4.82
CA GLU A 175 23.25 7.24 -4.68
C GLU A 175 22.52 7.65 -5.96
N ALA A 176 21.34 8.24 -5.81
CA ALA A 176 20.56 8.76 -6.92
C ALA A 176 21.25 9.95 -7.57
N ARG A 177 21.67 9.80 -8.83
CA ARG A 177 22.24 10.87 -9.66
C ARG A 177 21.44 10.98 -10.95
N SER A 178 20.93 12.17 -11.21
CA SER A 178 20.08 12.43 -12.37
C SER A 178 20.84 12.52 -13.70
N GLU A 179 22.11 12.87 -13.67
CA GLU A 179 22.84 13.30 -14.87
C GLU A 179 23.80 12.26 -15.45
N GLU A 180 24.40 11.40 -14.64
CA GLU A 180 25.49 10.52 -15.10
C GLU A 180 25.03 9.14 -15.61
N HIS A 181 23.79 8.71 -15.34
CA HIS A 181 23.38 7.33 -15.59
C HIS A 181 22.34 7.14 -16.70
N THR A 182 21.87 8.18 -17.34
CA THR A 182 20.93 8.05 -18.47
C THR A 182 21.56 7.25 -19.63
N SER A 183 22.84 7.40 -19.88
CA SER A 183 23.54 6.67 -20.93
C SER A 183 23.92 5.23 -20.52
N GLU A 184 24.30 5.00 -19.27
CA GLU A 184 24.67 3.64 -18.80
C GLU A 184 23.44 2.75 -18.57
N LEU A 185 22.35 3.27 -18.02
CA LEU A 185 21.12 2.50 -17.87
C LEU A 185 20.47 2.21 -19.22
N GLN A 186 20.50 3.15 -20.16
CA GLN A 186 20.06 2.92 -21.52
C GLN A 186 20.87 1.84 -22.22
N SER A 187 22.20 1.79 -22.01
CA SER A 187 23.07 0.77 -22.59
C SER A 187 22.90 -0.60 -21.91
N ARG A 188 22.68 -0.65 -20.60
CA ARG A 188 22.53 -1.90 -19.83
C ARG A 188 21.18 -2.60 -20.03
N PHE A 189 20.10 -1.85 -20.23
CA PHE A 189 18.76 -2.42 -20.36
C PHE A 189 18.22 -2.42 -21.79
N GLY A 190 18.97 -1.92 -22.76
CA GLY A 190 18.53 -1.92 -24.17
C GLY A 190 17.23 -1.16 -24.41
N ILE A 191 16.84 -0.27 -23.48
CA ILE A 191 15.62 0.51 -23.61
C ILE A 191 15.93 1.70 -24.52
N SER A 192 15.69 1.51 -25.79
CA SER A 192 15.56 2.60 -26.73
C SER A 192 14.23 3.31 -26.43
N TYR A 193 14.28 4.48 -25.82
CA TYR A 193 13.12 5.35 -25.80
C TYR A 193 12.93 5.89 -27.22
N ALA A 194 12.04 5.26 -27.97
CA ALA A 194 11.41 5.94 -29.10
C ALA A 194 10.56 7.09 -28.51
N VAL A 195 11.06 8.29 -28.65
CA VAL A 195 10.31 9.50 -28.35
C VAL A 195 9.23 9.60 -29.42
N PHE A 196 7.97 9.46 -29.03
CA PHE A 196 6.81 9.91 -29.78
C PHE A 196 6.35 11.26 -29.27
#